data_e40f28c86168d986c0181862e523ff74
#
_entry.id   e40f28c86168d986c0181862e523ff74
#
_cell.length_a   1.000
_cell.length_b   1.000
_cell.length_c   1.000
_cell.angle_alpha   90.00
_cell.angle_beta   90.00
_cell.angle_gamma   90.00
#
_symmetry.space_group_name_H-M   'P 1'
#
loop_
_entity.id
_entity.type
_entity.pdbx_description
1 polymer ?
#
loop_
_entity_poly.entity_id
_entity_poly.type
_entity_poly.pdbx_seq_one_letter_code
_entity_poly.pdbx_strand_id
1 'polypeptide(L)'
;MAETTREAWITGIGIVSCLGEGLDAHWQGFAEGRRVIDTETYAPYIVHPLAAIDFDKQIPKKGDQRQMEPWQRIGTYAAGLALDSAGVKGNKELLGRMDMIVAAGGGERDMGVDTSILNAEAKGNSAPGLLRLE
;
A
#
# COMPACT_ATOMS: atom_id res chain seq x y z
N MET A 1 8.84 -38.53 19.87
CA MET A 1 7.62 -37.79 19.47
C MET A 1 7.88 -37.21 18.09
N ALA A 2 7.11 -37.60 17.07
CA ALA A 2 7.27 -37.06 15.73
C ALA A 2 6.90 -35.57 15.77
N GLU A 3 7.83 -34.69 15.38
CA GLU A 3 7.62 -33.30 15.21
C GLU A 3 6.61 -33.10 14.05
N THR A 4 5.39 -32.70 14.37
CA THR A 4 4.37 -32.42 13.36
C THR A 4 4.78 -31.15 12.65
N THR A 5 5.40 -31.28 11.49
CA THR A 5 5.72 -30.15 10.61
C THR A 5 4.41 -29.49 10.20
N ARG A 6 4.19 -28.23 10.62
CA ARG A 6 3.05 -27.45 10.16
C ARG A 6 3.40 -26.86 8.79
N GLU A 7 2.60 -27.16 7.79
CA GLU A 7 2.73 -26.56 6.47
C GLU A 7 1.94 -25.24 6.42
N ALA A 8 2.51 -24.23 5.78
CA ALA A 8 1.83 -22.98 5.48
C ALA A 8 1.72 -22.83 3.96
N TRP A 9 0.54 -22.49 3.48
CA TRP A 9 0.24 -22.37 2.06
C TRP A 9 -0.11 -20.93 1.70
N ILE A 10 0.46 -20.44 0.60
CA ILE A 10 0.06 -19.17 0.00
C ILE A 10 -1.12 -19.48 -0.93
N THR A 11 -2.32 -19.00 -0.57
CA THR A 11 -3.55 -19.30 -1.31
C THR A 11 -3.96 -18.18 -2.27
N GLY A 12 -3.43 -16.97 -2.09
CA GLY A 12 -3.69 -15.84 -2.97
C GLY A 12 -2.62 -14.76 -2.82
N ILE A 13 -2.40 -14.03 -3.89
CA ILE A 13 -1.41 -12.94 -3.94
C ILE A 13 -2.08 -11.70 -4.52
N GLY A 14 -1.89 -10.55 -3.84
CA GLY A 14 -2.25 -9.23 -4.33
C GLY A 14 -1.01 -8.36 -4.41
N ILE A 15 -0.77 -7.78 -5.56
CA ILE A 15 0.40 -6.94 -5.81
C ILE A 15 0.01 -5.72 -6.63
N VAL A 16 0.58 -4.57 -6.26
CA VAL A 16 0.50 -3.32 -7.03
C VAL A 16 1.88 -2.66 -7.06
N SER A 17 2.26 -2.19 -8.22
CA SER A 17 3.54 -1.49 -8.41
C SER A 17 3.49 -0.55 -9.62
N CYS A 18 4.65 -0.04 -10.02
CA CYS A 18 4.79 0.71 -11.27
C CYS A 18 4.43 -0.11 -12.53
N LEU A 19 4.43 -1.45 -12.45
CA LEU A 19 4.04 -2.32 -13.57
C LEU A 19 2.52 -2.48 -13.71
N GLY A 20 1.75 -2.10 -12.69
CA GLY A 20 0.29 -2.23 -12.66
C GLY A 20 -0.23 -2.97 -11.44
N GLU A 21 -1.42 -3.55 -11.57
CA GLU A 21 -2.09 -4.34 -10.54
C GLU A 21 -2.20 -5.82 -10.93
N GLY A 22 -2.04 -6.71 -9.95
CA GLY A 22 -2.22 -8.15 -10.11
C GLY A 22 -1.00 -8.86 -10.70
N LEU A 23 -1.04 -10.19 -10.65
CA LEU A 23 0.07 -11.05 -11.08
C LEU A 23 0.33 -10.96 -12.59
N ASP A 24 -0.71 -10.89 -13.41
CA ASP A 24 -0.57 -10.89 -14.87
C ASP A 24 0.21 -9.67 -15.39
N ALA A 25 -0.08 -8.47 -14.86
CA ALA A 25 0.63 -7.25 -15.22
C ALA A 25 2.13 -7.33 -14.86
N HIS A 26 2.44 -7.99 -13.74
CA HIS A 26 3.82 -8.17 -13.29
C HIS A 26 4.55 -9.23 -14.12
N TRP A 27 3.92 -10.37 -14.40
CA TRP A 27 4.52 -11.40 -15.25
C TRP A 27 4.79 -10.88 -16.65
N GLN A 28 3.82 -10.15 -17.23
CA GLN A 28 4.02 -9.52 -18.53
C GLN A 28 5.14 -8.48 -18.49
N GLY A 29 5.15 -7.61 -17.48
CA GLY A 29 6.19 -6.60 -17.31
C GLY A 29 7.58 -7.20 -17.19
N PHE A 30 7.74 -8.29 -16.45
CA PHE A 30 9.01 -9.02 -16.34
C PHE A 30 9.42 -9.68 -17.66
N ALA A 31 8.48 -10.34 -18.34
CA ALA A 31 8.76 -10.98 -19.64
C ALA A 31 9.21 -9.98 -20.71
N GLU A 32 8.66 -8.77 -20.68
CA GLU A 32 9.01 -7.67 -21.59
C GLU A 32 10.26 -6.88 -21.14
N GLY A 33 10.79 -7.14 -19.96
CA GLY A 33 11.86 -6.33 -19.36
C GLY A 33 11.43 -4.88 -19.12
N ARG A 34 10.14 -4.63 -18.87
CA ARG A 34 9.56 -3.30 -18.72
C ARG A 34 10.16 -2.58 -17.51
N ARG A 35 10.64 -1.37 -17.73
CA ARG A 35 11.10 -0.45 -16.69
C ARG A 35 10.26 0.81 -16.72
N VAL A 36 9.57 1.10 -15.62
CA VAL A 36 8.81 2.35 -15.44
C VAL A 36 9.62 3.21 -14.49
N ILE A 37 10.24 4.26 -15.02
CA ILE A 37 11.19 5.11 -14.30
C ILE A 37 10.82 6.57 -14.54
N ASP A 38 10.84 7.37 -13.47
CA ASP A 38 10.79 8.82 -13.52
C ASP A 38 12.12 9.37 -12.97
N THR A 39 12.85 10.09 -13.81
CA THR A 39 14.12 10.71 -13.48
C THR A 39 14.05 12.22 -13.41
N GLU A 40 12.86 12.81 -13.67
CA GLU A 40 12.67 14.26 -13.81
C GLU A 40 11.90 14.86 -12.66
N THR A 41 10.72 14.28 -12.34
CA THR A 41 9.79 14.87 -11.35
C THR A 41 10.43 15.00 -9.95
N TYR A 42 11.27 14.07 -9.56
CA TYR A 42 11.89 14.01 -8.24
C TYR A 42 13.42 14.10 -8.29
N ALA A 43 13.98 14.73 -9.33
CA ALA A 43 15.44 14.87 -9.45
C ALA A 43 16.06 15.44 -8.16
N PRO A 44 17.22 14.91 -7.71
CA PRO A 44 18.10 13.93 -8.38
C PRO A 44 17.73 12.45 -8.13
N TYR A 45 16.59 12.17 -7.51
CA TYR A 45 16.20 10.80 -7.16
C TYR A 45 15.51 10.12 -8.35
N ILE A 46 15.86 8.86 -8.55
CA ILE A 46 15.19 7.98 -9.51
C ILE A 46 14.06 7.28 -8.78
N VAL A 47 12.84 7.40 -9.29
CA VAL A 47 11.67 6.78 -8.67
C VAL A 47 10.93 5.87 -9.66
N HIS A 48 10.21 4.90 -9.14
CA HIS A 48 9.29 4.05 -9.88
C HIS A 48 7.86 4.45 -9.51
N PRO A 49 7.20 5.32 -10.29
CA PRO A 49 5.89 5.83 -9.94
C PRO A 49 4.86 4.70 -9.94
N LEU A 50 4.03 4.65 -8.91
CA LEU A 50 2.94 3.69 -8.84
C LEU A 50 1.98 3.90 -10.04
N ALA A 51 1.57 2.81 -10.68
CA ALA A 51 0.54 2.88 -11.72
C ALA A 51 -0.77 3.43 -11.15
N ALA A 52 -1.57 4.06 -11.99
CA ALA A 52 -2.88 4.56 -11.58
C ALA A 52 -3.76 3.42 -11.05
N ILE A 53 -4.31 3.59 -9.86
CA ILE A 53 -5.17 2.61 -9.18
C ILE A 53 -6.58 3.19 -9.07
N ASP A 54 -7.57 2.42 -9.52
CA ASP A 54 -8.96 2.68 -9.22
C ASP A 54 -9.33 2.03 -7.87
N PHE A 55 -9.19 2.80 -6.79
CA PHE A 55 -9.45 2.31 -5.45
C PHE A 55 -10.89 1.83 -5.23
N ASP A 56 -11.86 2.27 -6.04
CA ASP A 56 -13.26 1.87 -5.89
C ASP A 56 -13.48 0.37 -6.08
N LYS A 57 -12.61 -0.29 -6.84
CA LYS A 57 -12.68 -1.74 -7.03
C LYS A 57 -12.56 -2.53 -5.73
N GLN A 58 -11.76 -2.04 -4.78
CA GLN A 58 -11.48 -2.74 -3.52
C GLN A 58 -11.99 -1.98 -2.29
N ILE A 59 -12.12 -0.65 -2.38
CA ILE A 59 -12.55 0.24 -1.30
C ILE A 59 -13.70 1.12 -1.83
N PRO A 60 -14.92 0.55 -2.00
CA PRO A 60 -16.00 1.25 -2.71
C PRO A 60 -16.55 2.47 -1.96
N LYS A 61 -16.35 2.57 -0.66
CA LYS A 61 -16.85 3.70 0.12
C LYS A 61 -15.85 4.86 0.11
N LYS A 62 -16.19 5.94 -0.56
CA LYS A 62 -15.35 7.17 -0.60
C LYS A 62 -15.04 7.74 0.79
N GLY A 63 -15.93 7.53 1.76
CA GLY A 63 -15.69 7.91 3.15
C GLY A 63 -14.50 7.20 3.77
N ASP A 64 -14.43 5.89 3.57
CA ASP A 64 -13.33 5.07 4.06
C ASP A 64 -12.02 5.47 3.37
N GLN A 65 -12.04 5.68 2.04
CA GLN A 65 -10.85 6.12 1.30
C GLN A 65 -10.30 7.47 1.80
N ARG A 66 -11.17 8.40 2.22
CA ARG A 66 -10.74 9.71 2.73
C ARG A 66 -10.11 9.67 4.11
N GLN A 67 -10.42 8.63 4.90
CA GLN A 67 -9.87 8.44 6.24
C GLN A 67 -8.53 7.69 6.22
N MET A 68 -8.17 7.09 5.07
CA MET A 68 -6.94 6.32 4.90
C MET A 68 -5.83 7.19 4.33
N GLU A 69 -4.64 7.09 4.92
CA GLU A 69 -3.42 7.59 4.31
C GLU A 69 -3.13 6.87 2.98
N PRO A 70 -2.35 7.48 2.06
CA PRO A 70 -2.05 6.86 0.76
C PRO A 70 -1.54 5.42 0.86
N TRP A 71 -0.62 5.16 1.79
CA TRP A 71 -0.05 3.82 1.99
C TRP A 71 -1.09 2.82 2.52
N GLN A 72 -2.02 3.26 3.39
CA GLN A 72 -3.11 2.44 3.90
C GLN A 72 -4.06 2.04 2.77
N ARG A 73 -4.40 2.98 1.87
CA ARG A 73 -5.23 2.69 0.70
C ARG A 73 -4.58 1.67 -0.22
N ILE A 74 -3.28 1.82 -0.49
CA ILE A 74 -2.52 0.89 -1.34
C ILE A 74 -2.48 -0.49 -0.70
N GLY A 75 -2.17 -0.58 0.60
CA GLY A 75 -2.12 -1.84 1.33
C GLY A 75 -3.49 -2.55 1.38
N THR A 76 -4.56 -1.80 1.68
CA THR A 76 -5.94 -2.34 1.68
C THR A 76 -6.34 -2.81 0.29
N TYR A 77 -5.99 -2.06 -0.75
CA TYR A 77 -6.26 -2.45 -2.13
C TYR A 77 -5.55 -3.76 -2.49
N ALA A 78 -4.25 -3.87 -2.19
CA ALA A 78 -3.49 -5.09 -2.45
C ALA A 78 -4.03 -6.29 -1.67
N ALA A 79 -4.43 -6.10 -0.40
CA ALA A 79 -5.10 -7.14 0.39
C ALA A 79 -6.41 -7.60 -0.27
N GLY A 80 -7.21 -6.67 -0.80
CA GLY A 80 -8.42 -6.99 -1.57
C GLY A 80 -8.13 -7.85 -2.79
N LEU A 81 -7.07 -7.53 -3.56
CA LEU A 81 -6.62 -8.36 -4.68
C LEU A 81 -6.18 -9.76 -4.25
N ALA A 82 -5.51 -9.88 -3.10
CA ALA A 82 -5.10 -11.18 -2.56
C ALA A 82 -6.33 -12.05 -2.19
N LEU A 83 -7.35 -11.46 -1.60
CA LEU A 83 -8.61 -12.14 -1.27
C LEU A 83 -9.38 -12.56 -2.53
N ASP A 84 -9.38 -11.73 -3.57
CA ASP A 84 -9.95 -12.08 -4.87
C ASP A 84 -9.18 -13.24 -5.51
N SER A 85 -7.84 -13.19 -5.50
CA SER A 85 -6.95 -14.24 -6.01
C SER A 85 -7.15 -15.57 -5.29
N ALA A 86 -7.39 -15.54 -3.97
CA ALA A 86 -7.70 -16.71 -3.16
C ALA A 86 -9.15 -17.22 -3.32
N GLY A 87 -10.04 -16.44 -3.96
CA GLY A 87 -11.46 -16.77 -4.11
C GLY A 87 -12.26 -16.71 -2.80
N VAL A 88 -11.79 -15.99 -1.78
CA VAL A 88 -12.38 -15.99 -0.44
C VAL A 88 -13.04 -14.69 -0.04
N LYS A 89 -12.94 -13.64 -0.83
CA LYS A 89 -13.42 -12.29 -0.50
C LYS A 89 -14.90 -12.22 -0.11
N GLY A 90 -15.75 -13.04 -0.69
CA GLY A 90 -17.18 -13.11 -0.35
C GLY A 90 -17.51 -13.96 0.87
N ASN A 91 -16.55 -14.70 1.42
CA ASN A 91 -16.78 -15.64 2.52
C ASN A 91 -16.62 -14.92 3.88
N LYS A 92 -17.75 -14.39 4.39
CA LYS A 92 -17.76 -13.63 5.65
C LYS A 92 -17.36 -14.48 6.87
N GLU A 93 -17.71 -15.76 6.88
CA GLU A 93 -17.35 -16.65 7.98
C GLU A 93 -15.84 -16.86 8.04
N LEU A 94 -15.22 -17.14 6.89
CA LEU A 94 -13.77 -17.29 6.80
C LEU A 94 -13.06 -15.98 7.15
N LEU A 95 -13.47 -14.86 6.57
CA LEU A 95 -12.87 -13.55 6.83
C LEU A 95 -12.98 -13.14 8.31
N GLY A 96 -14.05 -13.51 9.00
CA GLY A 96 -14.23 -13.27 10.44
C GLY A 96 -13.26 -14.06 11.33
N ARG A 97 -12.54 -15.04 10.77
CA ARG A 97 -11.55 -15.91 11.46
C ARG A 97 -10.13 -15.68 10.97
N MET A 98 -9.93 -14.75 10.04
CA MET A 98 -8.61 -14.41 9.50
C MET A 98 -8.01 -13.25 10.28
N ASP A 99 -6.73 -13.39 10.59
CA ASP A 99 -5.94 -12.29 11.11
C ASP A 99 -5.29 -11.52 9.96
N MET A 100 -5.11 -10.22 10.15
CA MET A 100 -4.38 -9.35 9.22
C MET A 100 -3.08 -8.87 9.90
N ILE A 101 -1.96 -9.18 9.28
CA ILE A 101 -0.65 -8.71 9.72
C ILE A 101 -0.13 -7.72 8.67
N VAL A 102 0.16 -6.49 9.09
CA VAL A 102 0.62 -5.42 8.22
C VAL A 102 2.05 -5.04 8.60
N ALA A 103 2.95 -5.04 7.61
CA ALA A 103 4.28 -4.47 7.74
C ALA A 103 4.33 -3.16 6.93
N ALA A 104 4.57 -2.04 7.60
CA ALA A 104 4.69 -0.73 6.97
C ALA A 104 6.04 -0.09 7.33
N GLY A 105 6.82 0.28 6.32
CA GLY A 105 8.20 0.73 6.51
C GLY A 105 8.35 2.13 7.11
N GLY A 106 7.30 2.93 7.18
CA GLY A 106 7.33 4.32 7.63
C GLY A 106 6.64 4.60 8.97
N GLY A 107 6.05 3.58 9.61
CA GLY A 107 5.15 3.81 10.75
C GLY A 107 3.93 4.65 10.34
N GLU A 108 3.23 5.20 11.30
CA GLU A 108 2.09 6.09 11.09
C GLU A 108 2.56 7.54 10.82
N ARG A 109 3.24 7.78 9.70
CA ARG A 109 3.62 9.14 9.32
C ARG A 109 2.51 9.79 8.52
N ASP A 110 2.04 10.93 9.02
CA ASP A 110 1.17 11.83 8.26
C ASP A 110 2.04 12.72 7.35
N MET A 111 2.11 12.34 6.08
CA MET A 111 2.90 13.08 5.08
C MET A 111 2.41 14.52 4.90
N GLY A 112 1.12 14.78 5.13
CA GLY A 112 0.55 16.14 5.07
C GLY A 112 1.07 17.00 6.21
N VAL A 113 1.10 16.47 7.43
CA VAL A 113 1.66 17.15 8.60
C VAL A 113 3.15 17.35 8.44
N ASP A 114 3.92 16.31 8.07
CA ASP A 114 5.37 16.43 7.84
C ASP A 114 5.68 17.53 6.81
N THR A 115 4.97 17.56 5.68
CA THR A 115 5.14 18.59 4.65
C THR A 115 4.80 19.99 5.18
N SER A 116 3.76 20.12 5.99
CA SER A 116 3.38 21.39 6.59
C SER A 116 4.43 21.92 7.56
N ILE A 117 5.03 21.04 8.35
CA ILE A 117 6.13 21.36 9.27
C ILE A 117 7.36 21.83 8.49
N LEU A 118 7.80 21.05 7.50
CA LEU A 118 8.96 21.42 6.68
C LEU A 118 8.77 22.75 5.95
N ASN A 119 7.58 23.01 5.42
CA ASN A 119 7.25 24.26 4.76
C ASN A 119 7.20 25.46 5.75
N ALA A 120 6.76 25.24 6.99
CA ALA A 120 6.76 26.27 8.02
C ALA A 120 8.20 26.63 8.43
N GLU A 121 9.05 25.63 8.64
CA GLU A 121 10.48 25.83 8.96
C GLU A 121 11.21 26.54 7.83
N ALA A 122 11.00 26.15 6.57
CA ALA A 122 11.61 26.79 5.41
C ALA A 122 11.23 28.30 5.29
N LYS A 123 10.05 28.69 5.84
CA LYS A 123 9.58 30.07 5.89
C LYS A 123 10.00 30.81 7.17
N GLY A 124 10.80 30.18 8.04
CA GLY A 124 11.22 30.75 9.33
C GLY A 124 10.11 30.85 10.39
N ASN A 125 9.01 30.13 10.19
CA ASN A 125 7.90 30.07 11.13
C ASN A 125 8.03 28.81 12.01
N SER A 126 7.81 28.98 13.33
CA SER A 126 7.71 27.81 14.22
C SER A 126 6.53 26.93 13.80
N ALA A 127 6.76 25.64 13.58
CA ALA A 127 5.71 24.73 13.14
C ALA A 127 4.63 24.60 14.22
N PRO A 128 3.35 24.87 13.91
CA PRO A 128 2.28 24.87 14.92
C PRO A 128 1.96 23.50 15.53
N GLY A 129 2.57 22.43 15.04
CA GLY A 129 2.27 21.06 15.43
C GLY A 129 3.26 20.40 16.37
N LEU A 130 4.47 20.96 16.57
CA LEU A 130 5.51 20.37 17.44
C LEU A 130 5.20 20.46 18.94
N LEU A 131 4.22 21.29 19.33
CA LEU A 131 3.85 21.53 20.75
C LEU A 131 2.74 20.61 21.28
N ARG A 132 2.34 19.57 20.54
CA ARG A 132 1.26 18.64 20.94
C ARG A 132 1.74 17.23 21.25
N LEU A 133 3.03 17.02 21.44
CA LEU A 133 3.61 15.73 21.86
C LEU A 133 4.06 15.76 23.34
N GLU A 134 3.34 16.49 24.20
CA GLU A 134 3.44 16.30 25.65
C GLU A 134 2.30 15.41 26.15
#